data_502c9a7e6f35606129d3bfa6fcb6be68
#
_entry.id   502c9a7e6f35606129d3bfa6fcb6be68
#
_cell.length_a   1.000
_cell.length_b   1.000
_cell.length_c   1.000
_cell.angle_alpha   90.00
_cell.angle_beta   90.00
_cell.angle_gamma   90.00
#
_symmetry.space_group_name_H-M   'P 1'
#
loop_
_entity.id
_entity.type
_entity.pdbx_description
1 polymer ?
#
loop_
_entity_poly.entity_id
_entity_poly.type
_entity_poly.pdbx_seq_one_letter_code
_entity_poly.pdbx_strand_id
1 'polypeptide(L)'
;KDTAIADILPVKIGAGSWTPVPNGTHPVVTSDGRLSQSTSLSLSDDTTDRIWQKVNRMHHLPSVDGAKAGATVLLTHSGSPDGFDQYPLVAWQRYGTGKSLFVGTEDLWRMRLEVGDRYHARFWGQTIQFLTLSRLLGQNKQIAIETDRASFSEGDTVQIYANVLTESFEPVTDIEEYTVLIEPKGSPDSSSEIQLSPVPGTDGL
;
A
#
# COMPACT_ATOMS: atom_id res chain seq x y z
N LYS A 1 22.58 3.11 -11.33
CA LYS A 1 21.72 2.64 -10.22
C LYS A 1 20.94 3.79 -9.57
N ASP A 2 21.42 5.01 -9.72
CA ASP A 2 20.79 6.21 -9.12
C ASP A 2 19.92 6.89 -10.17
N THR A 3 18.76 6.34 -10.42
CA THR A 3 17.76 6.96 -11.30
C THR A 3 16.56 7.36 -10.44
N ALA A 4 15.90 8.46 -10.77
CA ALA A 4 14.68 8.90 -10.11
C ALA A 4 13.60 7.79 -10.02
N ILE A 5 13.60 6.87 -10.98
CA ILE A 5 12.71 5.68 -10.95
C ILE A 5 13.09 4.74 -9.81
N ALA A 6 14.39 4.52 -9.55
CA ALA A 6 14.83 3.66 -8.46
C ALA A 6 14.39 4.21 -7.10
N ASP A 7 14.32 5.52 -6.93
CA ASP A 7 13.86 6.15 -5.68
C ASP A 7 12.36 5.95 -5.46
N ILE A 8 11.58 6.00 -6.54
CA ILE A 8 10.12 5.86 -6.50
C ILE A 8 9.68 4.40 -6.25
N LEU A 9 10.47 3.42 -6.70
CA LEU A 9 10.10 2.01 -6.57
C LEU A 9 10.19 1.52 -5.11
N PRO A 10 9.23 0.69 -4.65
CA PRO A 10 9.23 0.11 -3.30
C PRO A 10 10.27 -1.00 -3.10
N VAL A 11 11.06 -1.30 -4.14
CA VAL A 11 12.05 -2.37 -4.11
C VAL A 11 13.45 -1.84 -4.44
N LYS A 12 14.46 -2.56 -3.98
CA LYS A 12 15.87 -2.32 -4.34
C LYS A 12 16.15 -3.10 -5.63
N ILE A 13 16.52 -2.40 -6.68
CA ILE A 13 16.84 -3.04 -7.98
C ILE A 13 18.17 -3.75 -7.88
N GLY A 14 18.18 -5.04 -8.16
CA GLY A 14 19.36 -5.88 -8.20
C GLY A 14 20.28 -5.61 -9.39
N ALA A 15 21.40 -6.31 -9.42
CA ALA A 15 22.42 -6.13 -10.47
C ALA A 15 22.05 -6.78 -11.81
N GLY A 16 21.20 -7.81 -11.81
CA GLY A 16 20.72 -8.51 -13.00
C GLY A 16 19.49 -7.86 -13.62
N SER A 17 19.11 -8.27 -14.82
CA SER A 17 17.85 -7.87 -15.44
C SER A 17 16.71 -8.81 -15.03
N TRP A 18 16.93 -10.10 -15.14
CA TRP A 18 15.95 -11.15 -14.84
C TRP A 18 16.63 -12.34 -14.16
N THR A 19 15.94 -12.93 -13.18
CA THR A 19 16.36 -14.16 -12.52
C THR A 19 15.51 -15.31 -13.05
N PRO A 20 16.08 -16.32 -13.69
CA PRO A 20 15.34 -17.50 -14.10
C PRO A 20 14.99 -18.35 -12.89
N VAL A 21 13.74 -18.83 -12.86
CA VAL A 21 13.25 -19.78 -11.85
C VAL A 21 12.89 -21.08 -12.56
N PRO A 22 13.83 -22.04 -12.68
CA PRO A 22 13.66 -23.22 -13.54
C PRO A 22 12.39 -24.03 -13.28
N ASN A 23 12.03 -24.22 -12.03
CA ASN A 23 10.80 -24.94 -11.64
C ASN A 23 9.56 -24.06 -11.60
N GLY A 24 9.71 -22.77 -11.87
CA GLY A 24 8.68 -21.79 -11.68
C GLY A 24 8.25 -21.63 -10.21
N THR A 25 7.61 -20.54 -9.91
CA THR A 25 7.13 -20.21 -8.56
C THR A 25 5.71 -19.65 -8.63
N HIS A 26 4.97 -19.77 -7.52
CA HIS A 26 3.65 -19.19 -7.36
C HIS A 26 3.71 -17.94 -6.47
N PRO A 27 2.78 -16.99 -6.65
CA PRO A 27 2.61 -15.90 -5.70
C PRO A 27 2.17 -16.43 -4.34
N VAL A 28 2.73 -15.85 -3.29
CA VAL A 28 2.35 -16.13 -1.89
C VAL A 28 1.88 -14.82 -1.26
N VAL A 29 0.68 -14.84 -0.69
CA VAL A 29 0.10 -13.69 0.00
C VAL A 29 0.79 -13.50 1.34
N THR A 30 1.30 -12.30 1.61
CA THR A 30 1.92 -11.96 2.89
C THR A 30 0.86 -11.64 3.97
N SER A 31 1.29 -11.41 5.23
CA SER A 31 0.41 -10.89 6.28
C SER A 31 -0.21 -9.55 5.87
N ASP A 32 0.59 -8.62 5.34
CA ASP A 32 0.12 -7.32 4.87
C ASP A 32 -0.78 -7.46 3.63
N GLY A 33 -0.45 -8.42 2.76
CA GLY A 33 -1.28 -8.77 1.62
C GLY A 33 -2.68 -9.24 2.03
N ARG A 34 -2.82 -9.99 3.11
CA ARG A 34 -4.13 -10.43 3.62
C ARG A 34 -4.99 -9.27 4.11
N LEU A 35 -4.38 -8.24 4.65
CA LEU A 35 -5.06 -7.02 5.08
C LEU A 35 -5.37 -6.07 3.92
N SER A 36 -4.73 -6.28 2.78
CA SER A 36 -4.89 -5.42 1.60
C SER A 36 -6.07 -5.86 0.74
N GLN A 37 -6.93 -4.90 0.41
CA GLN A 37 -8.02 -5.12 -0.53
C GLN A 37 -7.51 -5.50 -1.93
N SER A 38 -6.33 -5.02 -2.33
CA SER A 38 -5.75 -5.28 -3.66
C SER A 38 -5.51 -6.78 -3.93
N THR A 39 -5.13 -7.55 -2.93
CA THR A 39 -4.85 -8.98 -3.03
C THR A 39 -6.00 -9.88 -2.64
N SER A 40 -7.08 -9.31 -2.08
CA SER A 40 -8.30 -10.05 -1.69
C SER A 40 -9.14 -10.38 -2.93
N LEU A 41 -9.01 -11.61 -3.43
CA LEU A 41 -9.72 -12.10 -4.62
C LEU A 41 -11.08 -12.73 -4.31
N SER A 42 -11.37 -12.99 -3.03
CA SER A 42 -12.61 -13.56 -2.52
C SER A 42 -12.98 -12.94 -1.18
N LEU A 43 -14.18 -13.24 -0.68
CA LEU A 43 -14.61 -12.87 0.66
C LEU A 43 -13.94 -13.72 1.77
N SER A 44 -13.34 -14.85 1.42
CA SER A 44 -12.63 -15.75 2.34
C SER A 44 -11.15 -15.75 2.00
N ASP A 45 -10.30 -15.63 3.02
CA ASP A 45 -8.85 -15.68 2.88
C ASP A 45 -8.37 -17.02 2.35
N ASP A 46 -8.92 -18.13 2.84
CA ASP A 46 -8.59 -19.47 2.34
C ASP A 46 -8.89 -19.63 0.84
N THR A 47 -9.98 -19.02 0.38
CA THR A 47 -10.33 -19.05 -1.04
C THR A 47 -9.40 -18.15 -1.84
N THR A 48 -9.03 -17.00 -1.31
CA THR A 48 -8.06 -16.09 -1.91
C THR A 48 -6.71 -16.78 -2.07
N ASP A 49 -6.21 -17.45 -1.03
CA ASP A 49 -4.95 -18.19 -1.07
C ASP A 49 -4.97 -19.31 -2.12
N ARG A 50 -6.06 -20.07 -2.20
CA ARG A 50 -6.22 -21.12 -3.22
C ARG A 50 -6.24 -20.56 -4.65
N ILE A 51 -6.80 -19.37 -4.85
CA ILE A 51 -6.79 -18.71 -6.15
C ILE A 51 -5.37 -18.32 -6.51
N TRP A 52 -4.62 -17.69 -5.60
CA TRP A 52 -3.23 -17.32 -5.83
C TRP A 52 -2.32 -18.51 -6.10
N GLN A 53 -2.54 -19.65 -5.40
CA GLN A 53 -1.80 -20.90 -5.64
C GLN A 53 -2.09 -21.55 -7.00
N LYS A 54 -3.24 -21.24 -7.60
CA LYS A 54 -3.61 -21.71 -8.94
C LYS A 54 -3.16 -20.80 -10.07
N VAL A 55 -2.64 -19.62 -9.77
CA VAL A 55 -2.04 -18.76 -10.78
C VAL A 55 -0.85 -19.47 -11.41
N ASN A 56 -0.67 -19.33 -12.71
CA ASN A 56 0.41 -19.93 -13.44
C ASN A 56 1.77 -19.69 -12.77
N ARG A 57 2.63 -20.68 -12.86
CA ARG A 57 4.01 -20.55 -12.40
C ARG A 57 4.73 -19.48 -13.21
N MET A 58 5.43 -18.62 -12.50
CA MET A 58 6.29 -17.58 -13.06
C MET A 58 7.71 -18.14 -13.20
N HIS A 59 8.30 -17.99 -14.35
CA HIS A 59 9.62 -18.54 -14.67
C HIS A 59 10.71 -17.48 -14.80
N HIS A 60 10.30 -16.22 -14.97
CA HIS A 60 11.23 -15.09 -15.09
C HIS A 60 10.76 -13.97 -14.17
N LEU A 61 11.61 -13.62 -13.25
CA LEU A 61 11.34 -12.55 -12.27
C LEU A 61 12.43 -11.48 -12.38
N PRO A 62 12.09 -10.21 -12.18
CA PRO A 62 13.10 -9.16 -12.18
C PRO A 62 14.07 -9.36 -11.01
N SER A 63 15.32 -9.04 -11.23
CA SER A 63 16.32 -9.07 -10.16
C SER A 63 16.09 -7.91 -9.20
N VAL A 64 15.66 -8.24 -7.99
CA VAL A 64 15.49 -7.30 -6.88
C VAL A 64 16.23 -7.80 -5.64
N ASP A 65 16.87 -6.90 -4.92
CA ASP A 65 17.61 -7.23 -3.70
C ASP A 65 16.73 -7.19 -2.44
N GLY A 66 15.42 -7.04 -2.62
CA GLY A 66 14.42 -6.99 -1.56
C GLY A 66 13.58 -5.72 -1.56
N ALA A 67 12.70 -5.60 -0.58
CA ALA A 67 11.88 -4.43 -0.36
C ALA A 67 12.67 -3.31 0.34
N LYS A 68 12.29 -2.05 0.13
CA LYS A 68 12.78 -0.92 0.91
C LYS A 68 12.13 -0.89 2.29
N ALA A 69 12.77 -0.21 3.26
CA ALA A 69 12.30 -0.15 4.64
C ALA A 69 10.88 0.42 4.82
N GLY A 70 10.48 1.37 3.97
CA GLY A 70 9.13 1.95 3.98
C GLY A 70 8.12 1.26 3.04
N ALA A 71 8.48 0.12 2.45
CA ALA A 71 7.62 -0.59 1.51
C ALA A 71 6.79 -1.66 2.20
N THR A 72 5.53 -1.77 1.79
CA THR A 72 4.62 -2.84 2.19
C THR A 72 4.59 -3.89 1.08
N VAL A 73 4.97 -5.13 1.40
CA VAL A 73 4.98 -6.24 0.46
C VAL A 73 3.65 -6.99 0.54
N LEU A 74 2.92 -7.05 -0.55
CA LEU A 74 1.60 -7.70 -0.64
C LEU A 74 1.70 -9.16 -1.08
N LEU A 75 2.53 -9.41 -2.09
CA LEU A 75 2.81 -10.75 -2.60
C LEU A 75 4.31 -10.97 -2.64
N THR A 76 4.70 -12.17 -2.26
CA THR A 76 6.06 -12.69 -2.42
C THR A 76 6.06 -13.88 -3.36
N HIS A 77 7.22 -14.37 -3.71
CA HIS A 77 7.37 -15.67 -4.36
C HIS A 77 8.34 -16.54 -3.57
N SER A 78 8.09 -17.84 -3.56
CA SER A 78 8.99 -18.83 -3.01
C SER A 78 9.98 -19.30 -4.09
N GLY A 79 11.24 -19.41 -3.77
CA GLY A 79 12.22 -20.00 -4.68
C GLY A 79 13.40 -19.10 -5.05
N SER A 80 13.96 -18.42 -4.05
CA SER A 80 15.31 -17.87 -4.22
C SER A 80 16.34 -19.00 -4.27
N PRO A 81 17.33 -18.92 -5.19
CA PRO A 81 18.49 -19.80 -5.17
C PRO A 81 19.29 -19.73 -3.87
N ASP A 82 19.18 -18.62 -3.14
CA ASP A 82 19.98 -18.32 -1.94
C ASP A 82 19.25 -18.62 -0.63
N GLY A 83 18.06 -19.25 -0.67
CA GLY A 83 17.32 -19.66 0.53
C GLY A 83 16.67 -18.50 1.33
N PHE A 84 16.70 -17.28 0.83
CA PHE A 84 15.97 -16.17 1.42
C PHE A 84 14.51 -16.22 0.97
N ASP A 85 13.63 -16.50 1.90
CA ASP A 85 12.29 -17.00 1.64
C ASP A 85 11.27 -16.01 1.08
N GLN A 86 11.60 -14.74 0.85
CA GLN A 86 10.57 -13.78 0.46
C GLN A 86 11.07 -12.61 -0.40
N TYR A 87 11.21 -12.84 -1.69
CA TYR A 87 11.38 -11.72 -2.62
C TYR A 87 10.03 -11.05 -2.91
N PRO A 88 9.95 -9.72 -2.92
CA PRO A 88 8.74 -8.99 -3.23
C PRO A 88 8.34 -9.22 -4.69
N LEU A 89 7.12 -9.72 -4.89
CA LEU A 89 6.49 -9.85 -6.19
C LEU A 89 5.56 -8.68 -6.48
N VAL A 90 4.75 -8.30 -5.48
CA VAL A 90 3.94 -7.09 -5.51
C VAL A 90 4.19 -6.33 -4.22
N ALA A 91 4.64 -5.10 -4.34
CA ALA A 91 4.91 -4.23 -3.21
C ALA A 91 4.51 -2.79 -3.55
N TRP A 92 4.18 -2.01 -2.54
CA TRP A 92 3.90 -0.60 -2.70
C TRP A 92 4.59 0.22 -1.61
N GLN A 93 4.78 1.50 -1.88
CA GLN A 93 5.21 2.48 -0.88
C GLN A 93 4.58 3.85 -1.13
N ARG A 94 4.58 4.68 -0.11
CA ARG A 94 4.33 6.11 -0.29
C ARG A 94 5.59 6.76 -0.89
N TYR A 95 5.38 7.67 -1.82
CA TYR A 95 6.43 8.52 -2.35
C TYR A 95 5.85 9.92 -2.59
N GLY A 96 6.31 10.89 -1.81
CA GLY A 96 5.66 12.19 -1.73
C GLY A 96 4.18 12.04 -1.34
N THR A 97 3.31 12.71 -2.04
CA THR A 97 1.85 12.65 -1.84
C THR A 97 1.18 11.47 -2.53
N GLY A 98 1.95 10.68 -3.27
CA GLY A 98 1.44 9.56 -4.05
C GLY A 98 1.79 8.21 -3.48
N LYS A 99 1.35 7.19 -4.21
CA LYS A 99 1.72 5.80 -3.98
C LYS A 99 2.37 5.23 -5.23
N SER A 100 3.44 4.48 -5.07
CA SER A 100 4.05 3.71 -6.13
C SER A 100 3.82 2.22 -5.89
N LEU A 101 3.54 1.50 -6.95
CA LEU A 101 3.36 0.04 -6.92
C LEU A 101 4.40 -0.60 -7.83
N PHE A 102 5.03 -1.64 -7.33
CA PHE A 102 5.87 -2.55 -8.09
C PHE A 102 5.14 -3.86 -8.32
N VAL A 103 5.13 -4.32 -9.54
CA VAL A 103 4.66 -5.65 -9.93
C VAL A 103 5.80 -6.35 -10.66
N GLY A 104 6.42 -7.32 -9.99
CA GLY A 104 7.64 -8.01 -10.43
C GLY A 104 7.38 -9.20 -11.34
N THR A 105 6.35 -9.18 -12.14
CA THR A 105 6.06 -10.23 -13.11
C THR A 105 5.17 -9.73 -14.25
N GLU A 106 5.42 -10.24 -15.42
CA GLU A 106 4.52 -10.04 -16.57
C GLU A 106 3.42 -11.11 -16.63
N ASP A 107 3.56 -12.20 -15.86
CA ASP A 107 2.70 -13.38 -15.98
C ASP A 107 1.31 -13.25 -15.36
N LEU A 108 1.01 -12.15 -14.65
CA LEU A 108 -0.31 -11.97 -14.02
C LEU A 108 -1.48 -11.99 -15.00
N TRP A 109 -1.26 -11.64 -16.28
CA TRP A 109 -2.31 -11.75 -17.29
C TRP A 109 -2.81 -13.19 -17.46
N ARG A 110 -1.96 -14.19 -17.17
CA ARG A 110 -2.30 -15.61 -17.26
C ARG A 110 -3.32 -16.06 -16.23
N MET A 111 -3.56 -15.27 -15.17
CA MET A 111 -4.67 -15.50 -14.24
C MET A 111 -6.01 -15.67 -14.99
N ARG A 112 -6.17 -14.98 -16.12
CA ARG A 112 -7.38 -15.05 -16.94
C ARG A 112 -7.63 -16.47 -17.45
N LEU A 113 -6.58 -17.21 -17.75
CA LEU A 113 -6.65 -18.56 -18.29
C LEU A 113 -6.86 -19.62 -17.22
N GLU A 114 -6.18 -19.49 -16.07
CA GLU A 114 -6.14 -20.53 -15.05
C GLU A 114 -7.25 -20.40 -14.00
N VAL A 115 -7.48 -19.19 -13.53
CA VAL A 115 -8.44 -18.95 -12.44
C VAL A 115 -9.66 -18.16 -12.88
N GLY A 116 -9.58 -17.52 -14.04
CA GLY A 116 -10.66 -16.79 -14.69
C GLY A 116 -10.48 -15.28 -14.71
N ASP A 117 -11.04 -14.68 -15.74
CA ASP A 117 -10.91 -13.26 -16.07
C ASP A 117 -11.39 -12.34 -14.94
N ARG A 118 -12.41 -12.77 -14.19
CA ARG A 118 -12.97 -12.02 -13.04
C ARG A 118 -11.93 -11.72 -11.95
N TYR A 119 -11.00 -12.65 -11.69
CA TYR A 119 -9.99 -12.47 -10.64
C TYR A 119 -8.89 -11.53 -11.07
N HIS A 120 -8.48 -11.61 -12.33
CA HIS A 120 -7.57 -10.65 -12.94
C HIS A 120 -8.16 -9.23 -12.92
N ALA A 121 -9.41 -9.07 -13.36
CA ALA A 121 -10.11 -7.79 -13.36
C ALA A 121 -10.27 -7.25 -11.91
N ARG A 122 -10.58 -8.13 -10.94
CA ARG A 122 -10.71 -7.77 -9.53
C ARG A 122 -9.38 -7.28 -8.96
N PHE A 123 -8.28 -8.01 -9.17
CA PHE A 123 -6.95 -7.59 -8.73
C PHE A 123 -6.60 -6.19 -9.25
N TRP A 124 -6.69 -5.99 -10.54
CA TRP A 124 -6.32 -4.70 -11.13
C TRP A 124 -7.29 -3.58 -10.75
N GLY A 125 -8.59 -3.85 -10.72
CA GLY A 125 -9.60 -2.88 -10.31
C GLY A 125 -9.36 -2.38 -8.88
N GLN A 126 -9.17 -3.30 -7.94
CA GLN A 126 -8.87 -2.96 -6.53
C GLN A 126 -7.51 -2.28 -6.37
N THR A 127 -6.51 -2.71 -7.11
CA THR A 127 -5.17 -2.10 -7.09
C THR A 127 -5.20 -0.66 -7.62
N ILE A 128 -5.87 -0.42 -8.74
CA ILE A 128 -6.03 0.94 -9.29
C ILE A 128 -6.83 1.80 -8.31
N GLN A 129 -7.93 1.28 -7.77
CA GLN A 129 -8.71 1.99 -6.75
C GLN A 129 -7.85 2.35 -5.54
N PHE A 130 -7.06 1.41 -5.01
CA PHE A 130 -6.15 1.65 -3.90
C PHE A 130 -5.13 2.76 -4.21
N LEU A 131 -4.57 2.77 -5.41
CA LEU A 131 -3.58 3.78 -5.81
C LEU A 131 -4.19 5.16 -6.00
N THR A 132 -5.45 5.24 -6.43
CA THR A 132 -6.11 6.49 -6.82
C THR A 132 -7.03 7.06 -5.74
N LEU A 133 -7.52 6.23 -4.80
CA LEU A 133 -8.56 6.60 -3.84
C LEU A 133 -8.16 7.80 -2.98
N SER A 134 -6.93 7.83 -2.49
CA SER A 134 -6.42 8.97 -1.71
C SER A 134 -6.42 10.27 -2.51
N ARG A 135 -6.19 10.18 -3.82
CA ARG A 135 -6.22 11.35 -4.72
C ARG A 135 -7.66 11.76 -5.06
N LEU A 136 -8.58 10.81 -5.19
CA LEU A 136 -9.99 11.10 -5.49
C LEU A 136 -10.74 11.65 -4.28
N LEU A 137 -10.42 11.16 -3.07
CA LEU A 137 -11.00 11.65 -1.82
C LEU A 137 -10.32 12.92 -1.31
N GLY A 138 -9.10 13.18 -1.76
CA GLY A 138 -8.24 14.28 -1.34
C GLY A 138 -7.98 15.33 -2.40
N GLN A 139 -8.93 15.60 -3.31
CA GLN A 139 -8.77 16.72 -4.23
C GLN A 139 -8.59 18.01 -3.42
N ASN A 140 -7.36 18.51 -3.38
CA ASN A 140 -6.93 19.80 -2.79
C ASN A 140 -6.84 19.87 -1.26
N LYS A 141 -6.64 18.78 -0.52
CA LYS A 141 -6.40 18.94 0.92
C LYS A 141 -4.91 18.78 1.23
N GLN A 142 -4.26 19.92 1.45
CA GLN A 142 -2.96 20.01 2.13
C GLN A 142 -3.05 19.48 3.57
N ILE A 143 -4.28 19.35 4.08
CA ILE A 143 -4.59 18.82 5.40
C ILE A 143 -5.54 17.63 5.22
N ALA A 144 -5.09 16.44 5.65
CA ALA A 144 -5.93 15.25 5.76
C ALA A 144 -6.11 14.91 7.22
N ILE A 145 -7.37 14.79 7.66
CA ILE A 145 -7.73 14.41 9.03
C ILE A 145 -8.32 13.01 8.98
N GLU A 146 -7.79 12.13 9.81
CA GLU A 146 -8.24 10.74 9.95
C GLU A 146 -8.46 10.43 11.44
N THR A 147 -9.36 9.50 11.72
CA THR A 147 -9.58 8.97 13.07
C THR A 147 -9.13 7.51 13.13
N ASP A 148 -8.81 7.01 14.31
CA ASP A 148 -8.41 5.63 14.54
C ASP A 148 -9.48 4.61 14.12
N ARG A 149 -10.77 4.98 14.15
CA ARG A 149 -11.91 4.15 13.77
C ARG A 149 -12.96 4.96 13.00
N ALA A 150 -13.79 4.26 12.22
CA ALA A 150 -14.85 4.90 11.43
C ALA A 150 -16.15 5.19 12.22
N SER A 151 -16.33 4.56 13.39
CA SER A 151 -17.51 4.73 14.26
C SER A 151 -17.12 4.60 15.72
N PHE A 152 -17.78 5.38 16.57
CA PHE A 152 -17.51 5.47 17.99
C PHE A 152 -18.82 5.40 18.77
N SER A 153 -18.76 4.88 19.99
CA SER A 153 -19.85 4.91 20.95
C SER A 153 -19.68 6.09 21.90
N GLU A 154 -20.76 6.50 22.55
CA GLU A 154 -20.71 7.54 23.58
C GLU A 154 -19.78 7.13 24.72
N GLY A 155 -18.80 7.97 25.04
CA GLY A 155 -17.77 7.71 26.05
C GLY A 155 -16.47 7.11 25.51
N ASP A 156 -16.38 6.78 24.22
CA ASP A 156 -15.15 6.30 23.60
C ASP A 156 -14.10 7.42 23.49
N THR A 157 -12.85 7.07 23.66
CA THR A 157 -11.72 7.95 23.33
C THR A 157 -11.44 7.88 21.83
N VAL A 158 -11.42 9.03 21.18
CA VAL A 158 -11.14 9.16 19.74
C VAL A 158 -9.72 9.68 19.57
N GLN A 159 -8.89 8.99 18.79
CA GLN A 159 -7.61 9.50 18.34
C GLN A 159 -7.78 10.15 16.96
N ILE A 160 -7.34 11.38 16.84
CA ILE A 160 -7.41 12.17 15.61
C ILE A 160 -5.99 12.37 15.10
N TYR A 161 -5.76 12.00 13.86
CA TYR A 161 -4.50 12.21 13.16
C TYR A 161 -4.71 13.23 12.05
N ALA A 162 -3.82 14.21 11.98
CA ALA A 162 -3.82 15.20 10.91
C ALA A 162 -2.49 15.10 10.15
N ASN A 163 -2.56 14.90 8.84
CA ASN A 163 -1.41 14.97 7.96
C ASN A 163 -1.43 16.33 7.26
N VAL A 164 -0.39 17.12 7.48
CA VAL A 164 -0.30 18.48 6.96
C VAL A 164 0.84 18.57 5.95
N LEU A 165 0.52 19.07 4.75
CA LEU A 165 1.46 19.25 3.65
C LEU A 165 1.59 20.73 3.30
N THR A 166 2.76 21.15 2.84
CA THR A 166 3.02 22.47 2.28
C THR A 166 2.28 22.66 0.96
N GLU A 167 2.32 23.87 0.39
CA GLU A 167 1.77 24.15 -0.95
C GLU A 167 2.44 23.32 -2.05
N SER A 168 3.67 22.90 -1.86
CA SER A 168 4.41 21.99 -2.75
C SER A 168 4.12 20.50 -2.47
N PHE A 169 3.19 20.21 -1.58
CA PHE A 169 2.84 18.85 -1.15
C PHE A 169 4.00 18.07 -0.49
N GLU A 170 4.89 18.77 0.16
CA GLU A 170 5.92 18.18 1.02
C GLU A 170 5.43 18.18 2.47
N PRO A 171 5.84 17.18 3.29
CA PRO A 171 5.51 17.17 4.71
C PRO A 171 5.99 18.45 5.40
N VAL A 172 5.16 19.03 6.26
CA VAL A 172 5.56 20.17 7.08
C VAL A 172 6.48 19.66 8.19
N THR A 173 7.71 20.14 8.18
CA THR A 173 8.73 19.78 9.18
C THR A 173 8.85 20.83 10.32
N ASP A 174 8.46 22.06 10.03
CA ASP A 174 8.39 23.12 11.05
C ASP A 174 7.05 23.06 11.75
N ILE A 175 7.09 22.65 13.01
CA ILE A 175 5.90 22.37 13.81
C ILE A 175 5.35 23.69 14.34
N GLU A 176 4.32 24.16 13.66
CA GLU A 176 3.38 25.11 14.25
C GLU A 176 2.30 24.31 15.02
N GLU A 177 1.75 24.91 16.07
CA GLU A 177 0.64 24.31 16.82
C GLU A 177 -0.60 24.31 15.91
N TYR A 178 -1.11 23.12 15.58
CA TYR A 178 -2.34 22.97 14.82
C TYR A 178 -3.51 22.71 15.77
N THR A 179 -4.64 23.35 15.50
CA THR A 179 -5.88 23.15 16.25
C THR A 179 -6.94 22.56 15.34
N VAL A 180 -7.60 21.49 15.79
CA VAL A 180 -8.77 20.91 15.12
C VAL A 180 -10.02 21.39 15.81
N LEU A 181 -10.96 21.92 15.03
CA LEU A 181 -12.29 22.28 15.49
C LEU A 181 -13.26 21.11 15.23
N ILE A 182 -13.88 20.61 16.28
CA ILE A 182 -14.90 19.57 16.20
C ILE A 182 -16.26 20.20 16.37
N GLU A 183 -17.08 20.11 15.34
CA GLU A 183 -18.46 20.63 15.35
C GLU A 183 -19.46 19.47 15.25
N PRO A 184 -20.39 19.33 16.23
CA PRO A 184 -21.48 18.37 16.11
C PRO A 184 -22.39 18.73 14.93
N LYS A 185 -22.77 17.75 14.14
CA LYS A 185 -23.68 17.96 13.02
C LYS A 185 -25.07 18.40 13.54
N GLY A 186 -25.40 19.67 13.37
CA GLY A 186 -26.69 20.25 13.77
C GLY A 186 -26.65 21.14 15.00
N SER A 187 -25.50 21.35 15.62
CA SER A 187 -25.35 22.25 16.80
C SER A 187 -24.00 23.00 16.74
N PRO A 188 -23.87 24.02 15.88
CA PRO A 188 -22.60 24.74 15.71
C PRO A 188 -22.11 25.45 16.98
N ASP A 189 -23.03 25.75 17.94
CA ASP A 189 -22.69 26.43 19.20
C ASP A 189 -21.95 25.52 20.22
N SER A 190 -21.75 24.24 19.93
CA SER A 190 -21.06 23.29 20.81
C SER A 190 -19.70 22.83 20.21
N SER A 191 -19.02 23.70 19.50
CA SER A 191 -17.69 23.37 18.94
C SER A 191 -16.66 23.16 20.07
N SER A 192 -15.79 22.18 19.89
CA SER A 192 -14.65 21.91 20.76
C SER A 192 -13.34 22.05 19.97
N GLU A 193 -12.40 22.81 20.51
CA GLU A 193 -11.07 22.93 19.94
C GLU A 193 -10.13 21.94 20.60
N ILE A 194 -9.39 21.17 19.78
CA ILE A 194 -8.38 20.22 20.23
C ILE A 194 -7.05 20.61 19.61
N GLN A 195 -6.05 20.79 20.47
CA GLN A 195 -4.69 21.06 20.03
C GLN A 195 -3.99 19.74 19.65
N LEU A 196 -3.39 19.69 18.46
CA LEU A 196 -2.64 18.56 17.97
C LEU A 196 -1.18 18.69 18.35
N SER A 197 -0.57 17.57 18.73
CA SER A 197 0.86 17.48 18.99
C SER A 197 1.52 16.62 17.91
N PRO A 198 2.73 16.96 17.44
CA PRO A 198 3.42 16.19 16.41
C PRO A 198 3.73 14.78 16.90
N VAL A 199 3.59 13.81 16.01
CA VAL A 199 3.93 12.41 16.29
C VAL A 199 5.44 12.23 16.09
N PRO A 200 6.21 11.84 17.14
CA PRO A 200 7.65 11.67 17.03
C PRO A 200 8.03 10.63 15.97
N GLY A 201 8.97 10.98 15.08
CA GLY A 201 9.49 10.07 14.06
C GLY A 201 8.67 10.00 12.78
N THR A 202 7.70 10.88 12.61
CA THR A 202 6.92 11.00 11.37
C THR A 202 6.97 12.45 10.88
N ASP A 203 7.35 12.65 9.60
CA ASP A 203 7.35 13.97 9.01
C ASP A 203 5.94 14.33 8.56
N GLY A 204 5.38 15.41 9.09
CA GLY A 204 4.08 15.97 8.70
C GLY A 204 2.83 15.28 9.29
N LEU A 205 2.97 14.48 10.36
CA LEU A 205 1.86 13.83 11.05
C LEU A 205 1.74 14.34 12.48
#